data_fb7bc109283bcb3f90d1d088f6cacaf4
#
_entry.id   fb7bc109283bcb3f90d1d088f6cacaf4
#
_cell.length_a   1.000
_cell.length_b   1.000
_cell.length_c   1.000
_cell.angle_alpha   90.00
_cell.angle_beta   90.00
_cell.angle_gamma   90.00
#
_symmetry.space_group_name_H-M   'P 1'
#
loop_
_entity.id
_entity.type
_entity.pdbx_description
1 polymer ?
#
loop_
_entity_poly.entity_id
_entity_poly.type
_entity_poly.pdbx_seq_one_letter_code
_entity_poly.pdbx_strand_id
1 'polypeptide(L)'
;MIILPIIMTFNINCIVLHAFMFNDSKMMVDVLSREEGRLSCVLNTGRSKASRGRRQLFQPLSILELTLDRKAPGLLATVKDAHVAVAFADIPFTPYKLAISMFLAEFIANVTRSEKESEVLFDYISESLQWLDGARRDFSNFHLVFMMRLTRFVGFFPNLDDYSEGCAFDMQNGCFVDWAPQQRGFLTGDDAAKMQTLMRMNYDNMRLFKMSHADRNRCLDVIIDYYRLHVADFREMKSLSILRELFA
;
A
#
# COMPACT_ATOMS: atom_id res chain seq x y z
N MET A 1 5.62 -46.64 11.45
CA MET A 1 6.39 -45.87 10.45
C MET A 1 6.01 -44.40 10.64
N ILE A 2 6.82 -43.60 11.31
CA ILE A 2 6.55 -42.17 11.54
C ILE A 2 6.92 -41.47 10.22
N ILE A 3 5.89 -41.05 9.47
CA ILE A 3 6.07 -40.20 8.29
C ILE A 3 6.47 -38.83 8.83
N LEU A 4 7.75 -38.47 8.73
CA LEU A 4 8.20 -37.13 9.02
C LEU A 4 7.52 -36.20 8.02
N PRO A 5 6.91 -35.08 8.46
CA PRO A 5 6.29 -34.13 7.55
C PRO A 5 7.38 -33.57 6.62
N ILE A 6 7.15 -33.65 5.32
CA ILE A 6 8.05 -33.04 4.33
C ILE A 6 7.94 -31.54 4.52
N ILE A 7 9.01 -30.91 4.99
CA ILE A 7 9.11 -29.45 5.07
C ILE A 7 9.50 -28.94 3.69
N MET A 8 8.70 -28.08 3.11
CA MET A 8 9.00 -27.40 1.86
C MET A 8 9.70 -26.06 2.19
N THR A 9 10.93 -25.91 1.73
CA THR A 9 11.71 -24.66 1.82
C THR A 9 11.61 -23.94 0.48
N PHE A 10 11.28 -22.63 0.49
CA PHE A 10 11.17 -21.81 -0.71
C PHE A 10 11.55 -20.36 -0.41
N ASN A 11 11.92 -19.62 -1.46
CA ASN A 11 12.29 -18.21 -1.37
C ASN A 11 11.19 -17.33 -1.96
N ILE A 12 11.00 -16.14 -1.36
CA ILE A 12 10.10 -15.12 -1.87
C ILE A 12 10.75 -13.74 -1.78
N ASN A 13 10.40 -12.87 -2.72
CA ASN A 13 10.58 -11.42 -2.59
C ASN A 13 9.31 -10.83 -2.01
N CYS A 14 9.41 -10.04 -0.96
CA CYS A 14 8.22 -9.53 -0.30
C CYS A 14 8.36 -8.11 0.22
N ILE A 15 7.20 -7.44 0.34
CA ILE A 15 7.04 -6.15 1.01
C ILE A 15 6.35 -6.40 2.34
N VAL A 16 6.95 -5.97 3.44
CA VAL A 16 6.37 -6.11 4.78
C VAL A 16 5.22 -5.12 4.93
N LEU A 17 4.03 -5.62 5.25
CA LEU A 17 2.85 -4.78 5.46
C LEU A 17 2.57 -4.53 6.93
N HIS A 18 2.69 -5.57 7.74
CA HIS A 18 2.47 -5.47 9.18
C HIS A 18 3.30 -6.52 9.92
N ALA A 19 3.84 -6.14 11.07
CA ALA A 19 4.57 -7.07 11.94
C ALA A 19 4.29 -6.75 13.41
N PHE A 20 3.98 -7.78 14.20
CA PHE A 20 3.68 -7.62 15.62
C PHE A 20 4.13 -8.84 16.45
N MET A 21 4.47 -8.60 17.70
CA MET A 21 4.80 -9.68 18.62
C MET A 21 3.54 -10.45 19.00
N PHE A 22 3.50 -11.74 18.63
CA PHE A 22 2.42 -12.64 19.03
C PHE A 22 2.63 -13.14 20.47
N ASN A 23 3.89 -13.40 20.83
CA ASN A 23 4.33 -13.72 22.19
C ASN A 23 5.84 -13.40 22.34
N ASP A 24 6.44 -13.72 23.49
CA ASP A 24 7.85 -13.39 23.80
C ASP A 24 8.86 -13.95 22.80
N SER A 25 8.51 -15.01 22.07
CA SER A 25 9.41 -15.75 21.18
C SER A 25 8.98 -15.78 19.72
N LYS A 26 7.81 -15.21 19.37
CA LYS A 26 7.26 -15.26 18.02
C LYS A 26 6.71 -13.92 17.60
N MET A 27 7.06 -13.50 16.40
CA MET A 27 6.54 -12.34 15.71
C MET A 27 5.74 -12.80 14.50
N MET A 28 4.50 -12.32 14.38
CA MET A 28 3.70 -12.50 13.17
C MET A 28 4.07 -11.42 12.18
N VAL A 29 4.22 -11.80 10.93
CA VAL A 29 4.56 -10.90 9.82
C VAL A 29 3.62 -11.14 8.67
N ASP A 30 2.91 -10.10 8.26
CA ASP A 30 2.08 -10.08 7.06
C ASP A 30 2.85 -9.40 5.94
N VAL A 31 2.96 -10.07 4.81
CA VAL A 31 3.71 -9.60 3.65
C VAL A 31 2.88 -9.69 2.37
N LEU A 32 3.21 -8.84 1.40
CA LEU A 32 2.85 -9.01 0.01
C LEU A 32 4.05 -9.60 -0.71
N SER A 33 3.94 -10.83 -1.16
CA SER A 33 4.98 -11.51 -1.93
C SER A 33 4.75 -11.31 -3.42
N ARG A 34 5.85 -11.26 -4.16
CA ARG A 34 5.86 -11.22 -5.62
C ARG A 34 5.34 -12.55 -6.21
N GLU A 35 5.69 -13.68 -5.57
CA GLU A 35 5.47 -15.04 -6.07
C GLU A 35 4.14 -15.64 -5.55
N GLU A 36 3.72 -15.34 -4.32
CA GLU A 36 2.54 -15.96 -3.69
C GLU A 36 1.43 -14.96 -3.32
N GLY A 37 1.60 -13.66 -3.66
CA GLY A 37 0.66 -12.63 -3.25
C GLY A 37 0.65 -12.40 -1.73
N ARG A 38 -0.52 -12.23 -1.12
CA ARG A 38 -0.65 -11.97 0.31
C ARG A 38 -0.43 -13.23 1.14
N LEU A 39 0.52 -13.19 2.06
CA LEU A 39 0.74 -14.29 3.02
C LEU A 39 1.15 -13.79 4.40
N SER A 40 0.91 -14.63 5.41
CA SER A 40 1.40 -14.43 6.77
C SER A 40 2.47 -15.46 7.11
N CYS A 41 3.49 -15.05 7.81
CA CYS A 41 4.55 -15.95 8.29
C CYS A 41 4.93 -15.64 9.74
N VAL A 42 5.63 -16.59 10.36
CA VAL A 42 6.13 -16.48 11.74
C VAL A 42 7.65 -16.31 11.72
N LEU A 43 8.13 -15.25 12.35
CA LEU A 43 9.54 -15.11 12.71
C LEU A 43 9.76 -15.58 14.15
N ASN A 44 10.62 -16.57 14.35
CA ASN A 44 11.05 -16.95 15.69
C ASN A 44 12.06 -15.91 16.22
N THR A 45 11.72 -15.30 17.34
CA THR A 45 12.49 -14.23 17.97
C THR A 45 13.12 -14.73 19.27
N GLY A 46 14.45 -14.88 19.29
CA GLY A 46 15.17 -15.16 20.52
C GLY A 46 15.57 -13.89 21.27
N ARG A 47 16.17 -14.06 22.47
CA ARG A 47 16.69 -12.94 23.29
C ARG A 47 18.09 -12.46 22.85
N SER A 48 18.74 -13.14 21.89
CA SER A 48 20.09 -12.80 21.41
C SER A 48 20.13 -11.46 20.66
N LYS A 49 21.32 -10.85 20.57
CA LYS A 49 21.57 -9.64 19.77
C LYS A 49 21.25 -9.87 18.29
N ALA A 50 21.60 -11.03 17.75
CA ALA A 50 21.31 -11.41 16.36
C ALA A 50 19.80 -11.48 16.10
N SER A 51 19.02 -12.05 17.03
CA SER A 51 17.56 -12.10 16.92
C SER A 51 16.91 -10.73 16.98
N ARG A 52 17.44 -9.81 17.78
CA ARG A 52 16.96 -8.40 17.82
C ARG A 52 17.26 -7.68 16.51
N GLY A 53 18.46 -7.86 15.95
CA GLY A 53 18.81 -7.32 14.63
C GLY A 53 17.88 -7.83 13.54
N ARG A 54 17.56 -9.12 13.53
CA ARG A 54 16.65 -9.72 12.56
C ARG A 54 15.24 -9.09 12.64
N ARG A 55 14.71 -8.81 13.83
CA ARG A 55 13.40 -8.14 13.99
C ARG A 55 13.35 -6.74 13.36
N GLN A 56 14.46 -6.01 13.38
CA GLN A 56 14.54 -4.66 12.81
C GLN A 56 14.39 -4.64 11.29
N LEU A 57 14.57 -5.76 10.59
CA LEU A 57 14.34 -5.86 9.16
C LEU A 57 12.85 -5.76 8.80
N PHE A 58 11.96 -6.20 9.70
CA PHE A 58 10.53 -6.29 9.46
C PHE A 58 9.78 -4.98 9.80
N GLN A 59 10.31 -3.86 9.31
CA GLN A 59 9.59 -2.59 9.38
C GLN A 59 8.53 -2.50 8.27
N PRO A 60 7.43 -1.75 8.47
CA PRO A 60 6.46 -1.52 7.42
C PRO A 60 7.12 -1.03 6.13
N LEU A 61 6.75 -1.62 5.01
CA LEU A 61 7.26 -1.41 3.64
C LEU A 61 8.72 -1.77 3.40
N SER A 62 9.43 -2.42 4.35
CA SER A 62 10.72 -3.05 4.03
C SER A 62 10.55 -4.06 2.91
N ILE A 63 11.46 -4.05 1.93
CA ILE A 63 11.49 -4.99 0.82
C ILE A 63 12.57 -6.03 1.11
N LEU A 64 12.13 -7.26 1.32
CA LEU A 64 12.98 -8.35 1.80
C LEU A 64 12.93 -9.55 0.86
N GLU A 65 14.03 -10.28 0.81
CA GLU A 65 14.09 -11.67 0.35
C GLU A 65 14.01 -12.59 1.58
N LEU A 66 12.99 -13.44 1.60
CA LEU A 66 12.77 -14.38 2.71
C LEU A 66 12.95 -15.82 2.24
N THR A 67 13.66 -16.62 3.03
CA THR A 67 13.60 -18.09 2.95
C THR A 67 12.59 -18.57 3.96
N LEU A 68 11.56 -19.29 3.49
CA LEU A 68 10.44 -19.77 4.28
C LEU A 68 10.41 -21.30 4.32
N ASP A 69 10.06 -21.86 5.48
CA ASP A 69 9.73 -23.26 5.66
C ASP A 69 8.22 -23.44 5.88
N ARG A 70 7.57 -24.30 5.11
CA ARG A 70 6.14 -24.62 5.20
C ARG A 70 5.93 -26.13 5.23
N LYS A 71 5.08 -26.63 6.14
CA LYS A 71 4.79 -28.05 6.29
C LYS A 71 3.79 -28.57 5.25
N ALA A 72 2.89 -27.75 4.79
CA ALA A 72 1.93 -28.06 3.73
C ALA A 72 1.40 -26.76 3.12
N PRO A 73 0.87 -26.79 1.86
CA PRO A 73 0.19 -25.66 1.24
C PRO A 73 -0.94 -25.12 2.15
N GLY A 74 -1.08 -23.80 2.24
CA GLY A 74 -2.09 -23.14 3.06
C GLY A 74 -1.78 -23.08 4.57
N LEU A 75 -0.74 -23.75 5.05
CA LEU A 75 -0.29 -23.60 6.44
C LEU A 75 0.64 -22.38 6.58
N LEU A 76 0.67 -21.86 7.82
CA LEU A 76 1.53 -20.74 8.20
C LEU A 76 3.01 -21.10 8.00
N ALA A 77 3.72 -20.28 7.23
CA ALA A 77 5.13 -20.48 6.97
C ALA A 77 5.99 -19.91 8.12
N THR A 78 7.18 -20.46 8.31
CA THR A 78 8.15 -19.96 9.29
C THR A 78 9.35 -19.35 8.56
N VAL A 79 9.73 -18.15 8.95
CA VAL A 79 10.91 -17.47 8.41
C VAL A 79 12.18 -18.19 8.90
N LYS A 80 12.92 -18.77 7.97
CA LYS A 80 14.22 -19.38 8.19
C LYS A 80 15.34 -18.37 8.09
N ASP A 81 15.30 -17.57 7.00
CA ASP A 81 16.26 -16.49 6.78
C ASP A 81 15.60 -15.26 6.16
N ALA A 82 16.26 -14.08 6.31
CA ALA A 82 15.74 -12.81 5.82
C ALA A 82 16.92 -11.89 5.45
N HIS A 83 16.87 -11.36 4.23
CA HIS A 83 17.80 -10.39 3.70
C HIS A 83 17.08 -9.15 3.18
N VAL A 84 17.75 -7.99 3.26
CA VAL A 84 17.24 -6.76 2.65
C VAL A 84 17.42 -6.87 1.13
N ALA A 85 16.33 -6.89 0.39
CA ALA A 85 16.37 -6.90 -1.08
C ALA A 85 16.56 -5.47 -1.64
N VAL A 86 15.92 -4.47 -1.02
CA VAL A 86 16.08 -3.06 -1.36
C VAL A 86 16.36 -2.26 -0.11
N ALA A 87 17.51 -1.62 -0.04
CA ALA A 87 17.90 -0.76 1.07
C ALA A 87 17.44 0.68 0.82
N PHE A 88 16.53 1.18 1.64
CA PHE A 88 16.13 2.59 1.60
C PHE A 88 17.13 3.46 2.35
N ALA A 89 17.54 4.55 1.68
CA ALA A 89 18.54 5.48 2.20
C ALA A 89 17.93 6.70 2.91
N ASP A 90 16.70 7.09 2.57
CA ASP A 90 16.08 8.35 3.02
C ASP A 90 14.73 8.16 3.71
N ILE A 91 13.90 7.21 3.28
CA ILE A 91 12.59 6.92 3.91
C ILE A 91 12.68 6.75 5.42
N PRO A 92 13.63 5.95 5.99
CA PRO A 92 13.69 5.74 7.44
C PRO A 92 14.11 6.97 8.24
N PHE A 93 14.75 7.96 7.59
CA PHE A 93 15.38 9.10 8.25
C PHE A 93 14.64 10.43 8.01
N THR A 94 13.76 10.48 7.02
CA THR A 94 12.97 11.67 6.69
C THR A 94 11.55 11.53 7.26
N PRO A 95 11.17 12.32 8.31
CA PRO A 95 9.89 12.16 9.00
C PRO A 95 8.67 12.15 8.08
N TYR A 96 8.64 13.03 7.06
CA TYR A 96 7.56 13.09 6.07
C TYR A 96 7.44 11.80 5.24
N LYS A 97 8.56 11.26 4.76
CA LYS A 97 8.57 10.00 4.01
C LYS A 97 8.19 8.81 4.87
N LEU A 98 8.69 8.79 6.11
CA LEU A 98 8.34 7.73 7.07
C LEU A 98 6.84 7.71 7.35
N ALA A 99 6.22 8.87 7.59
CA ALA A 99 4.79 8.95 7.85
C ALA A 99 3.95 8.57 6.62
N ILE A 100 4.34 9.00 5.40
CA ILE A 100 3.73 8.52 4.15
C ILE A 100 3.84 6.99 4.06
N SER A 101 5.02 6.44 4.34
CA SER A 101 5.24 4.99 4.25
C SER A 101 4.42 4.20 5.26
N MET A 102 4.28 4.68 6.50
CA MET A 102 3.43 4.05 7.50
C MET A 102 1.95 4.05 7.08
N PHE A 103 1.46 5.16 6.53
CA PHE A 103 0.12 5.24 5.98
C PHE A 103 -0.07 4.27 4.81
N LEU A 104 0.87 4.25 3.85
CA LEU A 104 0.78 3.38 2.69
C LEU A 104 0.87 1.90 3.06
N ALA A 105 1.63 1.53 4.08
CA ALA A 105 1.66 0.14 4.57
C ALA A 105 0.27 -0.33 5.03
N GLU A 106 -0.42 0.48 5.84
CA GLU A 106 -1.77 0.19 6.30
C GLU A 106 -2.78 0.20 5.14
N PHE A 107 -2.64 1.15 4.22
CA PHE A 107 -3.48 1.26 3.03
C PHE A 107 -3.31 0.03 2.11
N ILE A 108 -2.09 -0.34 1.74
CA ILE A 108 -1.80 -1.51 0.92
C ILE A 108 -2.32 -2.78 1.62
N ALA A 109 -2.11 -2.90 2.94
CA ALA A 109 -2.62 -4.02 3.73
C ALA A 109 -4.15 -4.15 3.65
N ASN A 110 -4.89 -3.05 3.55
CA ASN A 110 -6.34 -3.05 3.34
C ASN A 110 -6.71 -3.50 1.92
N VAL A 111 -6.06 -2.90 0.92
CA VAL A 111 -6.40 -3.09 -0.50
C VAL A 111 -6.03 -4.49 -0.99
N THR A 112 -4.90 -5.05 -0.53
CA THR A 112 -4.38 -6.32 -1.02
C THR A 112 -4.85 -7.54 -0.21
N ARG A 113 -5.88 -7.40 0.60
CA ARG A 113 -6.33 -8.45 1.53
C ARG A 113 -6.77 -9.73 0.84
N SER A 114 -7.43 -9.63 -0.29
CA SER A 114 -7.89 -10.73 -1.13
C SER A 114 -7.07 -10.93 -2.40
N GLU A 115 -5.98 -10.16 -2.54
CA GLU A 115 -5.12 -10.24 -3.72
C GLU A 115 -4.34 -11.55 -3.74
N LYS A 116 -4.43 -12.19 -4.89
CA LYS A 116 -3.62 -13.35 -5.23
C LYS A 116 -2.26 -12.88 -5.78
N GLU A 117 -1.45 -13.82 -6.21
CA GLU A 117 -0.21 -13.57 -6.91
C GLU A 117 -0.37 -12.52 -8.01
N SER A 118 0.43 -11.45 -7.94
CA SER A 118 0.49 -10.38 -8.93
C SER A 118 1.86 -9.73 -8.92
N GLU A 119 2.73 -10.21 -9.78
CA GLU A 119 4.06 -9.61 -9.97
C GLU A 119 3.98 -8.12 -10.32
N VAL A 120 3.04 -7.77 -11.21
CA VAL A 120 2.87 -6.38 -11.68
C VAL A 120 2.48 -5.44 -10.55
N LEU A 121 1.62 -5.88 -9.64
CA LEU A 121 1.24 -5.11 -8.45
C LEU A 121 2.45 -4.95 -7.49
N PHE A 122 3.19 -6.03 -7.26
CA PHE A 122 4.39 -6.00 -6.42
C PHE A 122 5.43 -5.03 -6.99
N ASP A 123 5.72 -5.14 -8.30
CA ASP A 123 6.70 -4.31 -8.99
C ASP A 123 6.29 -2.83 -8.93
N TYR A 124 5.01 -2.51 -9.18
CA TYR A 124 4.50 -1.14 -9.04
C TYR A 124 4.73 -0.57 -7.64
N ILE A 125 4.42 -1.33 -6.59
CA ILE A 125 4.61 -0.86 -5.20
C ILE A 125 6.09 -0.68 -4.90
N SER A 126 6.93 -1.65 -5.25
CA SER A 126 8.37 -1.63 -5.03
C SER A 126 9.05 -0.43 -5.73
N GLU A 127 8.75 -0.21 -7.01
CA GLU A 127 9.28 0.91 -7.81
C GLU A 127 8.81 2.26 -7.25
N SER A 128 7.53 2.36 -6.84
CA SER A 128 6.99 3.57 -6.23
C SER A 128 7.72 3.94 -4.93
N LEU A 129 8.00 2.95 -4.08
CA LEU A 129 8.75 3.17 -2.83
C LEU A 129 10.19 3.60 -3.10
N GLN A 130 10.85 3.00 -4.09
CA GLN A 130 12.19 3.41 -4.50
C GLN A 130 12.20 4.83 -5.07
N TRP A 131 11.17 5.21 -5.85
CA TRP A 131 10.99 6.58 -6.30
C TRP A 131 10.86 7.56 -5.12
N LEU A 132 10.01 7.22 -4.12
CA LEU A 132 9.84 8.04 -2.90
C LEU A 132 11.16 8.18 -2.14
N ASP A 133 11.92 7.09 -2.01
CA ASP A 133 13.21 7.11 -1.33
C ASP A 133 14.20 8.05 -2.03
N GLY A 134 14.29 8.00 -3.34
CA GLY A 134 15.18 8.84 -4.14
C GLY A 134 14.74 10.30 -4.27
N ALA A 135 13.46 10.63 -4.04
CA ALA A 135 12.93 11.98 -4.23
C ALA A 135 13.44 12.94 -3.15
N ARG A 136 14.17 13.99 -3.54
CA ARG A 136 14.69 14.99 -2.59
C ARG A 136 13.70 16.12 -2.30
N ARG A 137 12.71 16.34 -3.16
CA ARG A 137 11.71 17.42 -3.10
C ARG A 137 10.48 17.03 -3.91
N ASP A 138 9.43 17.84 -3.81
CA ASP A 138 8.22 17.76 -4.64
C ASP A 138 7.41 16.46 -4.49
N PHE A 139 7.57 15.74 -3.37
CA PHE A 139 6.87 14.47 -3.11
C PHE A 139 5.61 14.62 -2.24
N SER A 140 5.15 15.84 -1.95
CA SER A 140 4.00 16.08 -1.07
C SER A 140 2.68 15.47 -1.57
N ASN A 141 2.54 15.28 -2.90
CA ASN A 141 1.38 14.65 -3.53
C ASN A 141 1.61 13.15 -3.83
N PHE A 142 2.74 12.58 -3.43
CA PHE A 142 3.13 11.21 -3.76
C PHE A 142 2.06 10.18 -3.39
N HIS A 143 1.52 10.26 -2.16
CA HIS A 143 0.52 9.32 -1.68
C HIS A 143 -0.78 9.36 -2.50
N LEU A 144 -1.20 10.53 -2.96
CA LEU A 144 -2.38 10.68 -3.83
C LEU A 144 -2.15 10.01 -5.20
N VAL A 145 -0.98 10.27 -5.81
CA VAL A 145 -0.58 9.63 -7.07
C VAL A 145 -0.50 8.13 -6.92
N PHE A 146 0.17 7.67 -5.85
CA PHE A 146 0.31 6.24 -5.56
C PHE A 146 -1.05 5.55 -5.46
N MET A 147 -1.94 6.07 -4.62
CA MET A 147 -3.26 5.49 -4.40
C MET A 147 -4.10 5.49 -5.68
N MET A 148 -4.15 6.60 -6.42
CA MET A 148 -4.92 6.68 -7.65
C MET A 148 -4.39 5.70 -8.71
N ARG A 149 -3.08 5.57 -8.87
CA ARG A 149 -2.50 4.64 -9.83
C ARG A 149 -2.65 3.18 -9.43
N LEU A 150 -2.65 2.90 -8.12
CA LEU A 150 -2.86 1.54 -7.61
C LEU A 150 -4.20 0.95 -8.07
N THR A 151 -5.24 1.78 -8.30
CA THR A 151 -6.55 1.32 -8.79
C THR A 151 -6.48 0.58 -10.12
N ARG A 152 -5.44 0.84 -10.96
CA ARG A 152 -5.20 0.12 -12.22
C ARG A 152 -4.86 -1.35 -11.99
N PHE A 153 -4.12 -1.63 -10.93
CA PHE A 153 -3.63 -2.98 -10.61
C PHE A 153 -4.67 -3.82 -9.88
N VAL A 154 -5.59 -3.15 -9.17
CA VAL A 154 -6.68 -3.80 -8.44
C VAL A 154 -8.03 -3.73 -9.18
N GLY A 155 -8.04 -3.24 -10.43
CA GLY A 155 -9.12 -3.46 -11.38
C GLY A 155 -10.27 -2.45 -11.38
N PHE A 156 -10.14 -1.27 -10.75
CA PHE A 156 -11.18 -0.23 -10.75
C PHE A 156 -10.65 1.17 -11.06
N PHE A 157 -9.69 1.26 -12.01
CA PHE A 157 -9.18 2.55 -12.46
C PHE A 157 -10.29 3.35 -13.16
N PRO A 158 -10.52 4.61 -12.76
CA PRO A 158 -11.57 5.43 -13.34
C PRO A 158 -11.33 5.76 -14.82
N ASN A 159 -12.41 6.04 -15.56
CA ASN A 159 -12.36 6.49 -16.95
C ASN A 159 -12.51 8.03 -17.05
N LEU A 160 -11.66 8.66 -17.88
CA LEU A 160 -11.68 10.10 -18.16
C LEU A 160 -12.39 10.49 -19.44
N ASP A 161 -12.82 9.52 -20.26
CA ASP A 161 -13.25 9.80 -21.66
C ASP A 161 -14.38 10.82 -21.76
N ASP A 162 -15.34 10.78 -20.82
CA ASP A 162 -16.54 11.63 -20.85
C ASP A 162 -16.42 12.87 -19.94
N TYR A 163 -15.21 13.28 -19.57
CA TYR A 163 -15.02 14.46 -18.74
C TYR A 163 -15.36 15.75 -19.52
N SER A 164 -16.30 16.53 -19.00
CA SER A 164 -16.62 17.90 -19.39
C SER A 164 -16.67 18.82 -18.18
N GLU A 165 -16.51 20.12 -18.39
CA GLU A 165 -16.64 21.10 -17.32
C GLU A 165 -18.07 21.10 -16.75
N GLY A 166 -18.19 20.94 -15.43
CA GLY A 166 -19.48 20.87 -14.73
C GLY A 166 -20.11 19.47 -14.68
N CYS A 167 -19.50 18.44 -15.29
CA CYS A 167 -19.97 17.08 -15.17
C CYS A 167 -19.86 16.55 -13.72
N ALA A 168 -20.58 15.49 -13.44
CA ALA A 168 -20.43 14.73 -12.20
C ALA A 168 -19.56 13.48 -12.42
N PHE A 169 -19.00 12.92 -11.35
CA PHE A 169 -18.30 11.66 -11.39
C PHE A 169 -19.10 10.59 -10.63
N ASP A 170 -19.47 9.53 -11.33
CA ASP A 170 -20.11 8.35 -10.75
C ASP A 170 -19.03 7.48 -10.10
N MET A 171 -18.99 7.49 -8.77
CA MET A 171 -17.99 6.77 -8.00
C MET A 171 -18.17 5.24 -8.09
N GLN A 172 -19.37 4.75 -8.35
CA GLN A 172 -19.65 3.32 -8.44
C GLN A 172 -19.21 2.76 -9.79
N ASN A 173 -19.47 3.49 -10.88
CA ASN A 173 -19.10 3.06 -12.22
C ASN A 173 -17.72 3.58 -12.66
N GLY A 174 -17.10 4.48 -11.89
CA GLY A 174 -15.78 5.03 -12.17
C GLY A 174 -15.70 5.86 -13.45
N CYS A 175 -16.77 6.61 -13.79
CA CYS A 175 -16.84 7.41 -15.03
C CYS A 175 -17.50 8.77 -14.79
N PHE A 176 -17.26 9.71 -15.72
CA PHE A 176 -17.93 10.99 -15.70
C PHE A 176 -19.28 10.91 -16.42
N VAL A 177 -20.25 11.70 -15.93
CA VAL A 177 -21.62 11.77 -16.45
C VAL A 177 -22.08 13.22 -16.49
N ASP A 178 -22.87 13.60 -17.51
CA ASP A 178 -23.35 14.97 -17.66
C ASP A 178 -24.33 15.39 -16.54
N TRP A 179 -25.00 14.43 -15.95
CA TRP A 179 -26.00 14.68 -14.91
C TRP A 179 -25.88 13.67 -13.77
N ALA A 180 -25.89 14.16 -12.53
CA ALA A 180 -25.92 13.33 -11.33
C ALA A 180 -27.32 13.30 -10.73
N PRO A 181 -27.91 12.12 -10.48
CA PRO A 181 -29.10 12.00 -9.62
C PRO A 181 -28.79 12.57 -8.24
N GLN A 182 -29.82 13.12 -7.54
CA GLN A 182 -29.68 13.53 -6.13
C GLN A 182 -29.53 12.30 -5.20
N GLN A 183 -28.53 11.48 -5.45
CA GLN A 183 -28.26 10.25 -4.72
C GLN A 183 -26.82 10.25 -4.22
N ARG A 184 -26.55 9.44 -3.19
CA ARG A 184 -25.18 9.19 -2.72
C ARG A 184 -24.40 8.42 -3.79
N GLY A 185 -23.10 8.68 -3.90
CA GLY A 185 -22.21 7.97 -4.83
C GLY A 185 -21.77 8.80 -6.05
N PHE A 186 -22.18 10.08 -6.12
CA PHE A 186 -21.71 11.00 -7.15
C PHE A 186 -20.87 12.13 -6.52
N LEU A 187 -19.76 12.45 -7.18
CA LEU A 187 -19.03 13.68 -6.91
C LEU A 187 -19.49 14.76 -7.89
N THR A 188 -19.69 15.98 -7.41
CA THR A 188 -20.10 17.12 -8.21
C THR A 188 -19.20 18.33 -7.97
N GLY A 189 -19.21 19.30 -8.88
CA GLY A 189 -18.45 20.54 -8.74
C GLY A 189 -16.96 20.29 -8.50
N ASP A 190 -16.40 20.92 -7.47
CA ASP A 190 -14.96 20.84 -7.15
C ASP A 190 -14.46 19.43 -6.89
N ASP A 191 -15.28 18.55 -6.33
CA ASP A 191 -14.85 17.18 -6.04
C ASP A 191 -14.74 16.32 -7.30
N ALA A 192 -15.62 16.50 -8.27
CA ALA A 192 -15.50 15.89 -9.60
C ALA A 192 -14.25 16.40 -10.33
N ALA A 193 -13.97 17.70 -10.26
CA ALA A 193 -12.76 18.30 -10.82
C ALA A 193 -11.48 17.79 -10.13
N LYS A 194 -11.53 17.55 -8.80
CA LYS A 194 -10.43 16.92 -8.07
C LYS A 194 -10.16 15.49 -8.56
N MET A 195 -11.21 14.69 -8.80
CA MET A 195 -11.05 13.34 -9.35
C MET A 195 -10.35 13.38 -10.71
N GLN A 196 -10.76 14.25 -11.61
CA GLN A 196 -10.12 14.47 -12.90
C GLN A 196 -8.63 14.85 -12.73
N THR A 197 -8.34 15.74 -11.80
CA THR A 197 -6.96 16.16 -11.49
C THR A 197 -6.12 14.99 -11.00
N LEU A 198 -6.63 14.18 -10.07
CA LEU A 198 -5.96 13.00 -9.51
C LEU A 198 -5.62 11.96 -10.58
N MET A 199 -6.53 11.73 -11.53
CA MET A 199 -6.31 10.77 -12.62
C MET A 199 -5.21 11.21 -13.59
N ARG A 200 -5.00 12.52 -13.76
CA ARG A 200 -3.95 13.11 -14.62
C ARG A 200 -2.58 13.18 -13.94
N MET A 201 -2.54 13.15 -12.62
CA MET A 201 -1.26 13.21 -11.90
C MET A 201 -0.44 11.93 -12.07
N ASN A 202 0.87 12.11 -12.15
CA ASN A 202 1.89 11.08 -12.11
C ASN A 202 3.13 11.56 -11.36
N TYR A 203 4.11 10.70 -11.16
CA TYR A 203 5.32 11.05 -10.43
C TYR A 203 6.14 12.17 -11.11
N ASP A 204 6.09 12.30 -12.44
CA ASP A 204 6.83 13.32 -13.19
C ASP A 204 6.16 14.70 -13.11
N ASN A 205 4.82 14.73 -13.13
CA ASN A 205 4.05 15.97 -13.22
C ASN A 205 3.41 16.43 -11.91
N MET A 206 3.34 15.60 -10.86
CA MET A 206 2.63 15.96 -9.61
C MET A 206 3.16 17.25 -8.96
N ARG A 207 4.41 17.64 -9.21
CA ARG A 207 5.00 18.90 -8.76
C ARG A 207 4.34 20.14 -9.35
N LEU A 208 3.65 20.01 -10.48
CA LEU A 208 2.93 21.09 -11.15
C LEU A 208 1.58 21.38 -10.49
N PHE A 209 1.03 20.40 -9.77
CA PHE A 209 -0.25 20.51 -9.08
C PHE A 209 -0.03 21.04 -7.66
N LYS A 210 0.02 22.38 -7.56
CA LYS A 210 0.17 23.06 -6.27
C LYS A 210 -1.15 22.96 -5.52
N MET A 211 -1.19 22.14 -4.48
CA MET A 211 -2.35 21.95 -3.62
C MET A 211 -2.11 22.55 -2.24
N SER A 212 -3.10 23.24 -1.71
CA SER A 212 -3.13 23.58 -0.30
C SER A 212 -3.22 22.31 0.56
N HIS A 213 -2.96 22.43 1.84
CA HIS A 213 -3.18 21.35 2.80
C HIS A 213 -4.64 20.85 2.78
N ALA A 214 -5.60 21.78 2.77
CA ALA A 214 -7.03 21.45 2.71
C ALA A 214 -7.40 20.71 1.41
N ASP A 215 -6.89 21.16 0.24
CA ASP A 215 -7.15 20.48 -1.04
C ASP A 215 -6.55 19.07 -1.06
N ARG A 216 -5.35 18.90 -0.53
CA ARG A 216 -4.70 17.58 -0.46
C ARG A 216 -5.49 16.62 0.42
N ASN A 217 -5.95 17.07 1.59
CA ASN A 217 -6.80 16.28 2.47
C ASN A 217 -8.15 15.95 1.81
N ARG A 218 -8.76 16.89 1.08
CA ARG A 218 -10.00 16.61 0.36
C ARG A 218 -9.79 15.61 -0.76
N CYS A 219 -8.70 15.69 -1.52
CA CYS A 219 -8.34 14.69 -2.52
C CYS A 219 -8.13 13.30 -1.88
N LEU A 220 -7.48 13.26 -0.73
CA LEU A 220 -7.29 12.02 0.03
C LEU A 220 -8.62 11.40 0.45
N ASP A 221 -9.57 12.21 0.95
CA ASP A 221 -10.91 11.76 1.31
C ASP A 221 -11.65 11.17 0.10
N VAL A 222 -11.64 11.86 -1.03
CA VAL A 222 -12.25 11.39 -2.28
C VAL A 222 -11.69 10.03 -2.70
N ILE A 223 -10.36 9.86 -2.67
CA ILE A 223 -9.73 8.58 -3.01
C ILE A 223 -10.15 7.47 -2.03
N ILE A 224 -10.11 7.76 -0.72
CA ILE A 224 -10.47 6.76 0.31
C ILE A 224 -11.94 6.34 0.16
N ASP A 225 -12.87 7.29 -0.10
CA ASP A 225 -14.28 6.97 -0.30
C ASP A 225 -14.48 6.14 -1.58
N TYR A 226 -13.70 6.41 -2.62
CA TYR A 226 -13.69 5.61 -3.84
C TYR A 226 -13.23 4.16 -3.55
N TYR A 227 -12.14 3.98 -2.81
CA TYR A 227 -11.67 2.66 -2.39
C TYR A 227 -12.67 1.91 -1.51
N ARG A 228 -13.39 2.60 -0.62
CA ARG A 228 -14.43 1.99 0.22
C ARG A 228 -15.59 1.39 -0.56
N LEU A 229 -15.88 1.94 -1.75
CA LEU A 229 -16.92 1.41 -2.63
C LEU A 229 -16.47 0.16 -3.40
N HIS A 230 -15.18 0.08 -3.74
CA HIS A 230 -14.66 -0.96 -4.63
C HIS A 230 -13.93 -2.11 -3.93
N VAL A 231 -13.42 -1.88 -2.73
CA VAL A 231 -12.67 -2.89 -1.95
C VAL A 231 -13.57 -3.43 -0.84
N ALA A 232 -13.86 -4.73 -0.92
CA ALA A 232 -14.62 -5.41 0.14
C ALA A 232 -13.89 -5.32 1.49
N ASP A 233 -14.66 -5.09 2.56
CA ASP A 233 -14.13 -5.01 3.94
C ASP A 233 -12.99 -3.99 4.13
N PHE A 234 -13.02 -2.87 3.39
CA PHE A 234 -12.05 -1.80 3.56
C PHE A 234 -12.16 -1.21 4.97
N ARG A 235 -11.13 -1.41 5.78
CA ARG A 235 -11.12 -1.02 7.20
C ARG A 235 -10.70 0.43 7.37
N GLU A 236 -11.15 1.00 8.48
CA GLU A 236 -10.66 2.31 8.93
C GLU A 236 -9.15 2.27 9.20
N MET A 237 -8.45 3.32 8.78
CA MET A 237 -7.00 3.42 8.88
C MET A 237 -6.61 4.35 10.02
N LYS A 238 -5.83 3.83 10.96
CA LYS A 238 -5.34 4.60 12.13
C LYS A 238 -4.29 5.64 11.74
N SER A 239 -3.47 5.35 10.74
CA SER A 239 -2.43 6.25 10.25
C SER A 239 -2.95 7.44 9.45
N LEU A 240 -4.24 7.44 9.07
CA LEU A 240 -4.84 8.52 8.29
C LEU A 240 -4.82 9.88 9.00
N SER A 241 -5.12 9.92 10.30
CA SER A 241 -5.07 11.14 11.10
C SER A 241 -3.66 11.72 11.16
N ILE A 242 -2.66 10.86 11.34
CA ILE A 242 -1.24 11.25 11.38
C ILE A 242 -0.81 11.83 10.03
N LEU A 243 -1.21 11.21 8.93
CA LEU A 243 -0.90 11.71 7.58
C LEU A 243 -1.52 13.08 7.34
N ARG A 244 -2.78 13.29 7.78
CA ARG A 244 -3.48 14.57 7.63
C ARG A 244 -2.79 15.71 8.37
N GLU A 245 -2.24 15.46 9.55
CA GLU A 245 -1.53 16.46 10.35
C GLU A 245 -0.12 16.77 9.81
N LEU A 246 0.47 15.84 9.10
CA LEU A 246 1.87 15.92 8.66
C LEU A 246 2.16 17.09 7.71
N PHE A 247 1.20 17.48 6.90
CA PHE A 247 1.33 18.54 5.90
C PHE A 247 0.56 19.82 6.31
N ALA A 248 0.23 19.94 7.61
CA ALA A 248 -0.46 21.10 8.18
C ALA A 248 0.44 22.37 8.19
#